data_2b2b2ddfb6d796a1ece4c7b62c7ffeca
#
_entry.id   2b2b2ddfb6d796a1ece4c7b62c7ffeca
#
_cell.length_a   1.000
_cell.length_b   1.000
_cell.length_c   1.000
_cell.angle_alpha   90.00
_cell.angle_beta   90.00
_cell.angle_gamma   90.00
#
_symmetry.space_group_name_H-M   'P 1'
#
loop_
_entity.id
_entity.type
_entity.pdbx_description
1 polymer ?
#
loop_
_entity_poly.entity_id
_entity_poly.type
_entity_poly.pdbx_seq_one_letter_code
_entity_poly.pdbx_strand_id
1 'polypeptide(L)'
;MKIALTGGASGIGAATVERLLRKGHEIVIFDLRKPDVDCPWVPLDLMNTGSVDEALEQADGSFDGLAFIAGIPPRDDNAAACLTVNTLSTCRFIEGFLPKLKDSAAVVSVASRAGLGWQDNTPLLDELMALEPCLLYT
;
A
#
# COMPACT_ATOMS: atom_id res chain seq x y z
N MET A 1 15.39 12.40 -2.75
CA MET A 1 14.72 11.53 -1.78
C MET A 1 14.49 10.18 -2.45
N LYS A 2 14.63 9.09 -1.68
CA LYS A 2 14.26 7.74 -2.13
C LYS A 2 12.87 7.40 -1.56
N ILE A 3 11.91 7.15 -2.42
CA ILE A 3 10.50 6.97 -2.04
C ILE A 3 10.02 5.59 -2.50
N ALA A 4 9.44 4.82 -1.59
CA ALA A 4 8.68 3.63 -1.92
C ALA A 4 7.24 4.01 -2.27
N LEU A 5 6.68 3.44 -3.35
CA LEU A 5 5.32 3.74 -3.79
C LEU A 5 4.59 2.47 -4.20
N THR A 6 3.46 2.18 -3.55
CA THR A 6 2.61 1.06 -3.95
C THR A 6 1.54 1.50 -4.96
N GLY A 7 1.22 0.64 -5.93
CA GLY A 7 0.22 0.94 -6.95
C GLY A 7 0.71 1.88 -8.05
N GLY A 8 2.01 1.86 -8.35
CA GLY A 8 2.65 2.77 -9.29
C GLY A 8 2.46 2.47 -10.78
N ALA A 9 1.89 1.32 -11.14
CA ALA A 9 1.74 0.91 -12.54
C ALA A 9 0.53 1.52 -13.26
N SER A 10 -0.38 2.18 -12.55
CA SER A 10 -1.59 2.76 -13.18
C SER A 10 -2.21 3.90 -12.37
N GLY A 11 -3.13 4.63 -13.01
CA GLY A 11 -4.02 5.60 -12.37
C GLY A 11 -3.27 6.69 -11.58
N ILE A 12 -3.73 6.92 -10.34
CA ILE A 12 -3.16 7.96 -9.44
C ILE A 12 -1.70 7.67 -9.14
N GLY A 13 -1.34 6.38 -8.92
CA GLY A 13 0.01 5.97 -8.61
C GLY A 13 0.98 6.28 -9.75
N ALA A 14 0.66 5.90 -10.99
CA ALA A 14 1.48 6.18 -12.15
C ALA A 14 1.70 7.69 -12.36
N ALA A 15 0.65 8.49 -12.25
CA ALA A 15 0.74 9.95 -12.33
C ALA A 15 1.61 10.54 -11.20
N THR A 16 1.55 9.95 -10.01
CA THR A 16 2.40 10.34 -8.88
C THR A 16 3.87 10.00 -9.14
N VAL A 17 4.15 8.79 -9.63
CA VAL A 17 5.51 8.36 -10.01
C VAL A 17 6.12 9.34 -11.01
N GLU A 18 5.41 9.61 -12.11
CA GLU A 18 5.85 10.54 -13.13
C GLU A 18 6.20 11.93 -12.55
N ARG A 19 5.33 12.44 -11.67
CA ARG A 19 5.55 13.75 -11.05
C ARG A 19 6.77 13.77 -10.12
N LEU A 20 6.97 12.70 -9.35
CA LEU A 20 8.09 12.57 -8.43
C LEU A 20 9.42 12.42 -9.19
N LEU A 21 9.46 11.61 -10.27
CA LEU A 21 10.62 11.47 -11.13
C LEU A 21 11.01 12.79 -11.78
N ARG A 22 10.04 13.57 -12.27
CA ARG A 22 10.30 14.93 -12.82
C ARG A 22 10.90 15.90 -11.79
N LYS A 23 10.67 15.66 -10.50
CA LYS A 23 11.27 16.42 -9.40
C LYS A 23 12.65 15.90 -8.98
N GLY A 24 13.17 14.87 -9.63
CA GLY A 24 14.48 14.30 -9.34
C GLY A 24 14.50 13.36 -8.12
N HIS A 25 13.35 12.78 -7.75
CA HIS A 25 13.31 11.77 -6.69
C HIS A 25 13.61 10.38 -7.27
N GLU A 26 14.23 9.53 -6.46
CA GLU A 26 14.39 8.11 -6.72
C GLU A 26 13.14 7.38 -6.25
N ILE A 27 12.55 6.54 -7.09
CA ILE A 27 11.31 5.82 -6.79
C ILE A 27 11.55 4.32 -6.90
N VAL A 28 11.07 3.57 -5.93
CA VAL A 28 10.91 2.10 -6.00
C VAL A 28 9.42 1.81 -6.00
N ILE A 29 8.95 1.17 -7.07
CA ILE A 29 7.52 0.86 -7.27
C ILE A 29 7.23 -0.54 -6.77
N PHE A 30 6.17 -0.70 -5.99
CA PHE A 30 5.60 -1.97 -5.55
C PHE A 30 4.21 -2.11 -6.20
N ASP A 31 4.06 -3.04 -7.14
CA ASP A 31 2.81 -3.22 -7.88
C ASP A 31 2.69 -4.66 -8.39
N LEU A 32 1.47 -5.14 -8.53
CA LEU A 32 1.20 -6.44 -9.15
C LEU A 32 1.69 -6.51 -10.60
N ARG A 33 1.64 -5.38 -11.31
CA ARG A 33 2.05 -5.25 -12.70
C ARG A 33 3.33 -4.43 -12.82
N LYS A 34 4.17 -4.84 -13.75
CA LYS A 34 5.34 -4.03 -14.11
C LYS A 34 4.89 -2.68 -14.68
N PRO A 35 5.41 -1.55 -14.16
CA PRO A 35 5.09 -0.22 -14.71
C PRO A 35 5.75 0.01 -16.06
N ASP A 36 5.18 0.91 -16.87
CA ASP A 36 5.72 1.33 -18.18
C ASP A 36 6.85 2.38 -18.08
N VAL A 37 7.35 2.64 -16.87
CA VAL A 37 8.41 3.61 -16.60
C VAL A 37 9.68 2.87 -16.19
N ASP A 38 10.83 3.39 -16.64
CA ASP A 38 12.14 2.85 -16.27
C ASP A 38 12.51 3.24 -14.82
N CYS A 39 12.07 2.38 -13.90
CA CYS A 39 12.16 2.60 -12.46
C CYS A 39 12.30 1.23 -11.76
N PRO A 40 13.06 1.10 -10.67
CA PRO A 40 13.06 -0.10 -9.87
C PRO A 40 11.64 -0.53 -9.50
N TRP A 41 11.32 -1.80 -9.75
CA TRP A 41 10.02 -2.38 -9.49
C TRP A 41 10.15 -3.71 -8.73
N VAL A 42 9.32 -3.85 -7.73
CA VAL A 42 9.17 -5.06 -6.92
C VAL A 42 7.75 -5.58 -7.10
N PRO A 43 7.57 -6.84 -7.49
CA PRO A 43 6.24 -7.45 -7.59
C PRO A 43 5.56 -7.44 -6.22
N LEU A 44 4.29 -7.01 -6.17
CA LEU A 44 3.48 -6.99 -4.95
C LEU A 44 2.03 -7.34 -5.26
N ASP A 45 1.60 -8.52 -4.82
CA ASP A 45 0.19 -8.93 -4.80
C ASP A 45 -0.35 -8.81 -3.37
N LEU A 46 -1.17 -7.79 -3.14
CA LEU A 46 -1.81 -7.54 -1.84
C LEU A 46 -2.92 -8.56 -1.48
N MET A 47 -3.31 -9.44 -2.42
CA MET A 47 -4.18 -10.59 -2.11
C MET A 47 -3.41 -11.77 -1.53
N ASN A 48 -2.08 -11.75 -1.59
CA ASN A 48 -1.22 -12.86 -1.18
C ASN A 48 -0.22 -12.38 -0.11
N THR A 49 -0.39 -12.86 1.12
CA THR A 49 0.48 -12.48 2.25
C THR A 49 1.94 -12.85 2.02
N GLY A 50 2.22 -13.98 1.37
CA GLY A 50 3.59 -14.37 0.99
C GLY A 50 4.23 -13.38 0.04
N SER A 51 3.46 -12.87 -0.94
CA SER A 51 3.93 -11.82 -1.85
C SER A 51 4.23 -10.51 -1.11
N VAL A 52 3.44 -10.18 -0.08
CA VAL A 52 3.71 -9.01 0.77
C VAL A 52 5.04 -9.17 1.50
N ASP A 53 5.30 -10.34 2.08
CA ASP A 53 6.54 -10.62 2.82
C ASP A 53 7.76 -10.62 1.88
N GLU A 54 7.65 -11.28 0.73
CA GLU A 54 8.69 -11.27 -0.30
C GLU A 54 9.01 -9.86 -0.81
N ALA A 55 7.98 -9.03 -1.02
CA ALA A 55 8.16 -7.65 -1.44
C ALA A 55 8.86 -6.81 -0.37
N LEU A 56 8.54 -7.04 0.90
CA LEU A 56 9.22 -6.41 2.03
C LEU A 56 10.70 -6.85 2.12
N GLU A 57 11.01 -8.12 1.88
CA GLU A 57 12.39 -8.62 1.87
C GLU A 57 13.20 -8.00 0.71
N GLN A 58 12.61 -7.87 -0.47
CA GLN A 58 13.24 -7.28 -1.65
C GLN A 58 13.42 -5.76 -1.56
N ALA A 59 12.73 -5.09 -0.64
CA ALA A 59 12.88 -3.66 -0.42
C ALA A 59 14.24 -3.36 0.21
N ASP A 60 15.22 -3.02 -0.60
CA ASP A 60 16.59 -2.76 -0.15
C ASP A 60 16.87 -1.27 0.11
N GLY A 61 17.65 -1.02 1.15
CA GLY A 61 18.11 0.30 1.55
C GLY A 61 17.17 1.03 2.49
N SER A 62 17.42 2.34 2.63
CA SER A 62 16.69 3.23 3.55
C SER A 62 15.91 4.27 2.76
N PHE A 63 14.65 4.48 3.12
CA PHE A 63 13.72 5.33 2.37
C PHE A 63 13.41 6.64 3.12
N ASP A 64 13.24 7.71 2.35
CA ASP A 64 12.81 9.02 2.85
C ASP A 64 11.28 9.13 2.96
N GLY A 65 10.53 8.17 2.38
CA GLY A 65 9.07 8.13 2.47
C GLY A 65 8.47 6.88 1.86
N LEU A 66 7.23 6.60 2.30
CA LEU A 66 6.36 5.58 1.76
C LEU A 66 5.04 6.22 1.31
N ALA A 67 4.68 6.06 0.04
CA ALA A 67 3.37 6.45 -0.50
C ALA A 67 2.55 5.18 -0.78
N PHE A 68 1.55 4.89 0.05
CA PHE A 68 0.65 3.76 -0.13
C PHE A 68 -0.57 4.20 -0.95
N ILE A 69 -0.60 3.85 -2.26
CA ILE A 69 -1.63 4.27 -3.21
C ILE A 69 -2.41 3.07 -3.77
N ALA A 70 -1.83 1.87 -3.69
CA ALA A 70 -2.48 0.65 -4.14
C ALA A 70 -3.84 0.45 -3.44
N GLY A 71 -4.82 0.02 -4.21
CA GLY A 71 -6.14 -0.29 -3.69
C GLY A 71 -7.08 -0.71 -4.82
N ILE A 72 -8.17 -1.37 -4.46
CA ILE A 72 -9.22 -1.77 -5.39
C ILE A 72 -10.56 -1.12 -5.04
N PRO A 73 -11.38 -0.77 -6.04
CA PRO A 73 -12.69 -0.20 -5.80
C PRO A 73 -13.68 -1.28 -5.30
N PRO A 74 -14.62 -0.91 -4.41
CA PRO A 74 -15.67 -1.83 -3.98
C PRO A 74 -16.61 -2.18 -5.15
N ARG A 75 -17.07 -3.44 -5.15
CA ARG A 75 -18.09 -4.01 -6.03
C ARG A 75 -18.99 -4.91 -5.21
N ASP A 76 -20.15 -5.29 -5.74
CA ASP A 76 -21.15 -6.10 -5.02
C ASP A 76 -20.62 -7.50 -4.59
N ASP A 77 -19.59 -7.99 -5.27
CA ASP A 77 -19.05 -9.34 -5.11
C ASP A 77 -17.62 -9.41 -4.54
N ASN A 78 -17.01 -8.28 -4.19
CA ASN A 78 -15.59 -8.25 -3.80
C ASN A 78 -15.29 -7.66 -2.40
N ALA A 79 -16.25 -7.68 -1.48
CA ALA A 79 -16.07 -7.10 -0.16
C ALA A 79 -14.85 -7.66 0.60
N ALA A 80 -14.68 -9.00 0.58
CA ALA A 80 -13.52 -9.65 1.22
C ALA A 80 -12.20 -9.21 0.57
N ALA A 81 -12.13 -9.15 -0.76
CA ALA A 81 -10.95 -8.68 -1.47
C ALA A 81 -10.64 -7.21 -1.15
N CYS A 82 -11.67 -6.35 -1.07
CA CYS A 82 -11.49 -4.96 -0.64
C CYS A 82 -10.92 -4.86 0.77
N LEU A 83 -11.45 -5.63 1.72
CA LEU A 83 -10.93 -5.67 3.08
C LEU A 83 -9.48 -6.14 3.10
N THR A 84 -9.17 -7.23 2.41
CA THR A 84 -7.81 -7.77 2.32
C THR A 84 -6.84 -6.74 1.75
N VAL A 85 -7.11 -6.23 0.54
CA VAL A 85 -6.20 -5.32 -0.17
C VAL A 85 -6.12 -3.95 0.50
N ASN A 86 -7.28 -3.32 0.78
CA ASN A 86 -7.31 -1.93 1.19
C ASN A 86 -7.06 -1.71 2.69
N THR A 87 -7.13 -2.78 3.50
CA THR A 87 -6.95 -2.67 4.96
C THR A 87 -5.87 -3.63 5.45
N LEU A 88 -6.09 -4.94 5.39
CA LEU A 88 -5.23 -5.92 6.06
C LEU A 88 -3.82 -5.92 5.48
N SER A 89 -3.69 -6.12 4.18
CA SER A 89 -2.38 -6.14 3.51
C SER A 89 -1.73 -4.76 3.48
N THR A 90 -2.54 -3.68 3.47
CA THR A 90 -2.05 -2.31 3.64
C THR A 90 -1.38 -2.14 4.99
N CYS A 91 -2.04 -2.52 6.09
CA CYS A 91 -1.47 -2.44 7.43
C CYS A 91 -0.19 -3.30 7.54
N ARG A 92 -0.26 -4.57 7.11
CA ARG A 92 0.89 -5.48 7.12
C ARG A 92 2.09 -4.91 6.36
N PHE A 93 1.87 -4.38 5.15
CA PHE A 93 2.93 -3.81 4.34
C PHE A 93 3.52 -2.56 5.01
N ILE A 94 2.69 -1.64 5.50
CA ILE A 94 3.16 -0.42 6.17
C ILE A 94 3.98 -0.78 7.41
N GLU A 95 3.46 -1.64 8.29
CA GLU A 95 4.15 -2.08 9.51
C GLU A 95 5.49 -2.76 9.20
N GLY A 96 5.52 -3.69 8.25
CA GLY A 96 6.74 -4.36 7.81
C GLY A 96 7.74 -3.43 7.10
N PHE A 97 7.27 -2.31 6.56
CA PHE A 97 8.11 -1.32 5.88
C PHE A 97 8.73 -0.28 6.85
N LEU A 98 8.13 -0.07 8.03
CA LEU A 98 8.62 0.93 9.01
C LEU A 98 10.12 0.82 9.30
N PRO A 99 10.70 -0.39 9.50
CA PRO A 99 12.14 -0.52 9.78
C PRO A 99 13.06 -0.06 8.64
N LYS A 100 12.50 0.13 7.43
CA LYS A 100 13.22 0.58 6.22
C LYS A 100 13.14 2.09 6.03
N LEU A 101 12.37 2.77 6.86
CA LEU A 101 12.22 4.22 6.80
C LEU A 101 13.29 4.90 7.66
N LYS A 102 13.75 6.07 7.20
CA LYS A 102 14.61 6.96 8.01
C LYS A 102 13.79 7.61 9.12
N ASP A 103 14.43 8.06 10.18
CA ASP A 103 13.77 8.71 11.34
C ASP A 103 12.90 9.92 10.95
N SER A 104 13.25 10.62 9.87
CA SER A 104 12.51 11.79 9.35
C SER A 104 11.59 11.47 8.17
N ALA A 105 11.37 10.18 7.86
CA ALA A 105 10.55 9.78 6.74
C ALA A 105 9.06 10.07 6.98
N ALA A 106 8.33 10.26 5.89
CA ALA A 106 6.87 10.42 5.91
C ALA A 106 6.18 9.18 5.33
N VAL A 107 5.07 8.78 5.95
CA VAL A 107 4.16 7.77 5.40
C VAL A 107 2.86 8.45 4.98
N VAL A 108 2.45 8.24 3.74
CA VAL A 108 1.21 8.79 3.18
C VAL A 108 0.38 7.63 2.62
N SER A 109 -0.87 7.53 3.05
CA SER A 109 -1.83 6.59 2.49
C SER A 109 -2.98 7.33 1.80
N VAL A 110 -3.39 6.84 0.63
CA VAL A 110 -4.53 7.40 -0.12
C VAL A 110 -5.81 6.72 0.34
N ALA A 111 -6.66 7.48 1.03
CA ALA A 111 -7.99 7.04 1.42
C ALA A 111 -9.03 7.34 0.32
N SER A 112 -10.19 6.70 0.42
CA SER A 112 -11.29 6.85 -0.52
C SER A 112 -12.43 7.70 0.05
N ARG A 113 -13.15 8.42 -0.83
CA ARG A 113 -14.43 9.04 -0.51
C ARG A 113 -15.51 8.02 -0.11
N ALA A 114 -15.35 6.75 -0.48
CA ALA A 114 -16.22 5.67 -0.03
C ALA A 114 -16.19 5.46 1.50
N GLY A 115 -15.14 5.93 2.17
CA GLY A 115 -15.04 5.92 3.63
C GLY A 115 -15.71 7.11 4.34
N LEU A 116 -16.34 8.04 3.62
CA LEU A 116 -17.12 9.10 4.25
C LEU A 116 -18.33 8.48 4.96
N GLY A 117 -18.61 8.94 6.20
CA GLY A 117 -19.65 8.35 7.04
C GLY A 117 -19.19 7.17 7.89
N TRP A 118 -17.89 6.90 7.97
CA TRP A 118 -17.33 5.85 8.84
C TRP A 118 -17.75 6.03 10.32
N GLN A 119 -18.01 7.27 10.75
CA GLN A 119 -18.44 7.60 12.11
C GLN A 119 -19.74 6.89 12.50
N ASP A 120 -20.62 6.64 11.55
CA ASP A 120 -21.90 5.94 11.77
C ASP A 120 -21.70 4.42 11.94
N ASN A 121 -20.51 3.91 11.67
CA ASN A 121 -20.15 2.50 11.70
C ASN A 121 -19.05 2.17 12.72
N THR A 122 -18.75 3.07 13.65
CA THR A 122 -17.68 2.87 14.64
C THR A 122 -17.78 1.57 15.43
N PRO A 123 -18.94 1.09 15.89
CA PRO A 123 -19.01 -0.19 16.61
C PRO A 123 -18.52 -1.37 15.75
N LEU A 124 -18.90 -1.41 14.49
CA LEU A 124 -18.45 -2.47 13.56
C LEU A 124 -16.96 -2.37 13.26
N LEU A 125 -16.45 -1.14 13.13
CA LEU A 125 -15.01 -0.91 12.93
C LEU A 125 -14.20 -1.31 14.15
N ASP A 126 -14.68 -1.02 15.35
CA ASP A 126 -14.04 -1.42 16.60
C ASP A 126 -14.01 -2.95 16.75
N GLU A 127 -15.11 -3.65 16.41
CA GLU A 127 -15.15 -5.11 16.36
C GLU A 127 -14.12 -5.66 15.35
N LEU A 128 -14.06 -5.09 14.15
CA LEU A 128 -13.11 -5.51 13.12
C LEU A 128 -11.66 -5.30 13.57
N MET A 129 -11.36 -4.15 14.17
CA MET A 129 -10.01 -3.83 14.66
C MET A 129 -9.59 -4.65 15.89
N ALA A 130 -10.55 -5.20 16.62
CA ALA A 130 -10.30 -6.08 17.77
C ALA A 130 -10.02 -7.54 17.36
N LEU A 131 -10.25 -7.92 16.09
CA LEU A 131 -9.93 -9.25 15.60
C LEU A 131 -8.41 -9.45 15.59
N GLU A 132 -7.98 -10.62 16.09
CA GLU A 132 -6.57 -11.00 15.98
C GLU A 132 -6.13 -11.02 14.51
N PRO A 133 -4.96 -10.47 14.18
CA PRO A 133 -4.48 -10.41 12.79
C PRO A 133 -4.48 -11.77 12.08
N CYS A 134 -4.23 -12.85 12.81
CA CYS A 134 -4.26 -14.21 12.27
C CYS A 134 -5.65 -14.66 11.78
N LEU A 135 -6.73 -14.15 12.36
CA LEU A 135 -8.09 -14.45 11.93
C LEU A 135 -8.50 -13.64 10.69
N LEU A 136 -7.79 -12.56 10.41
CA LEU A 136 -8.04 -11.72 9.24
C LEU A 136 -7.35 -12.25 7.98
N TYR A 137 -6.40 -13.18 8.13
CA TYR A 137 -5.60 -13.74 7.02
C TYR A 137 -5.92 -15.22 6.71
N THR A 138 -6.91 -15.82 7.39
CA THR A 138 -7.41 -17.17 7.10
C THR A 138 -8.64 -17.16 6.21
#